data_09a31572bb27b9fd4493de0c6eb3ebe3
#
_entry.id   09a31572bb27b9fd4493de0c6eb3ebe3
#
_cell.length_a   1.000
_cell.length_b   1.000
_cell.length_c   1.000
_cell.angle_alpha   90.00
_cell.angle_beta   90.00
_cell.angle_gamma   90.00
#
_symmetry.space_group_name_H-M   'P 1'
#
loop_
_entity.id
_entity.type
_entity.pdbx_description
1 polymer ?
#
loop_
_entity_poly.entity_id
_entity_poly.type
_entity_poly.pdbx_seq_one_letter_code
_entity_poly.pdbx_strand_id
1 'polypeptide(L)'
;QGYEPLINKTLGVDEMIYGFDGTPSDYATCTGAPEMFIKVERDGLYYFGVEADDTGSLTIAGEQAIKKDGTPPNGKLNIETDSRYLKAGYYKVALSYTNNAYTPVSNNAAAFNVTMDREPIQEGKYEGNSTMKREFSPSPKIKLWTIEKESTITCEPSKEVELEFEKPEPVYLEGNGDCNVSSLRPKICVTVCKDESENVWRCRVVSVSAGAKLTMYEGIYVNPYVDLPLNEEEAVEAVNEMNGYQARGRVGTWHTPQASLAHEEHHRRQWEDAYKFYWKDSKIQEMLEKQTISCDKEPNMDKAVKFMQALANEMALDLWTETSAYVLALPDDANDRPYCAGQEVLNEATAYVIRLADAMGWNNVPRFITKPGTIEPPCFMPPVSEGETRSMAVAEEPASLIL
;
A
#
# COMPACT_ATOMS: atom_id res chain seq x y z
N GLN A 1 20.08 -26.95 10.48
CA GLN A 1 19.44 -28.13 11.12
C GLN A 1 18.14 -28.39 10.35
N GLY A 2 17.97 -29.62 9.80
CA GLY A 2 16.76 -30.02 9.13
C GLY A 2 15.59 -30.07 10.12
N TYR A 3 14.43 -29.59 9.70
CA TYR A 3 13.21 -29.81 10.45
C TYR A 3 12.77 -31.27 10.24
N GLU A 4 12.31 -31.89 11.31
CA GLU A 4 11.61 -33.16 11.19
C GLU A 4 10.44 -33.01 10.21
N PRO A 5 10.13 -34.07 9.43
CA PRO A 5 9.06 -33.99 8.46
C PRO A 5 7.77 -33.54 9.15
N LEU A 6 7.15 -32.48 8.62
CA LEU A 6 5.80 -32.11 9.00
C LEU A 6 4.90 -33.29 8.74
N ILE A 7 4.54 -33.95 9.81
CA ILE A 7 3.67 -35.12 9.76
C ILE A 7 2.28 -34.63 9.40
N ASN A 8 1.83 -34.96 8.20
CA ASN A 8 0.48 -34.82 7.67
C ASN A 8 0.05 -33.44 7.18
N LYS A 9 -0.11 -33.32 5.90
CA LYS A 9 -0.79 -32.30 5.11
C LYS A 9 0.09 -31.15 4.63
N THR A 10 1.09 -31.45 3.79
CA THR A 10 1.68 -30.46 2.92
C THR A 10 0.90 -30.40 1.62
N LEU A 11 0.25 -29.29 1.35
CA LEU A 11 -0.30 -28.99 0.05
C LEU A 11 0.82 -28.55 -0.90
N GLY A 12 0.61 -28.83 -2.16
CA GLY A 12 1.59 -28.54 -3.21
C GLY A 12 1.88 -27.05 -3.36
N VAL A 13 2.86 -26.79 -4.19
CA VAL A 13 3.36 -25.51 -4.62
C VAL A 13 2.25 -24.49 -4.85
N ASP A 14 2.29 -23.39 -4.11
CA ASP A 14 1.40 -22.29 -4.35
C ASP A 14 2.16 -21.12 -5.00
N GLU A 15 2.15 -21.10 -6.32
CA GLU A 15 2.73 -20.00 -7.10
C GLU A 15 1.99 -18.66 -6.89
N MET A 16 0.81 -18.70 -6.26
CA MET A 16 -0.02 -17.52 -5.98
C MET A 16 0.31 -16.82 -4.66
N ILE A 17 1.23 -17.35 -3.84
CA ILE A 17 1.67 -16.71 -2.59
C ILE A 17 2.43 -15.41 -2.87
N TYR A 18 3.10 -15.35 -4.01
CA TYR A 18 3.81 -14.17 -4.49
C TYR A 18 3.17 -13.66 -5.78
N GLY A 19 2.98 -12.35 -5.84
CA GLY A 19 2.57 -11.67 -7.06
C GLY A 19 3.65 -11.77 -8.15
N PHE A 20 3.31 -11.28 -9.33
CA PHE A 20 4.19 -11.29 -10.50
C PHE A 20 5.52 -10.53 -10.27
N ASP A 21 5.50 -9.58 -9.35
CA ASP A 21 6.63 -8.74 -8.93
C ASP A 21 7.37 -9.26 -7.69
N GLY A 22 7.02 -10.46 -7.21
CA GLY A 22 7.60 -11.05 -6.00
C GLY A 22 7.06 -10.47 -4.68
N THR A 23 6.08 -9.57 -4.72
CA THR A 23 5.37 -9.14 -3.52
C THR A 23 4.43 -10.24 -3.03
N PRO A 24 4.14 -10.33 -1.72
CA PRO A 24 3.10 -11.23 -1.24
C PRO A 24 1.80 -10.98 -1.98
N SER A 25 1.14 -12.05 -2.45
CA SER A 25 -0.19 -11.93 -3.07
C SER A 25 -1.20 -11.37 -2.06
N ASP A 26 -2.31 -10.81 -2.54
CA ASP A 26 -3.38 -10.34 -1.66
C ASP A 26 -3.89 -11.46 -0.74
N TYR A 27 -3.89 -12.71 -1.22
CA TYR A 27 -4.19 -13.87 -0.39
C TYR A 27 -3.19 -14.01 0.78
N ALA A 28 -1.88 -13.96 0.50
CA ALA A 28 -0.86 -14.07 1.54
C ALA A 28 -0.88 -12.89 2.53
N THR A 29 -1.19 -11.68 2.05
CA THR A 29 -1.32 -10.49 2.93
C THR A 29 -2.56 -10.56 3.80
N CYS A 30 -3.63 -11.21 3.35
CA CYS A 30 -4.87 -11.37 4.10
C CYS A 30 -4.83 -12.51 5.12
N THR A 31 -4.22 -13.64 4.77
CA THR A 31 -4.16 -14.82 5.65
C THR A 31 -2.96 -14.83 6.60
N GLY A 32 -2.13 -13.81 6.54
CA GLY A 32 -0.77 -13.82 7.06
C GLY A 32 0.13 -14.63 6.12
N ALA A 33 1.40 -14.23 5.97
CA ALA A 33 2.34 -15.00 5.16
C ALA A 33 2.38 -16.45 5.68
N PRO A 34 1.96 -17.44 4.89
CA PRO A 34 2.00 -18.82 5.35
C PRO A 34 3.46 -19.21 5.62
N GLU A 35 3.66 -20.10 6.58
CA GLU A 35 4.97 -20.69 6.73
C GLU A 35 5.28 -21.49 5.47
N MET A 36 6.36 -21.12 4.79
CA MET A 36 6.81 -21.76 3.56
C MET A 36 7.95 -22.71 3.83
N PHE A 37 7.96 -23.81 3.11
CA PHE A 37 8.97 -24.86 3.23
C PHE A 37 9.45 -25.29 1.86
N ILE A 38 10.73 -25.67 1.77
CA ILE A 38 11.24 -26.47 0.66
C ILE A 38 11.30 -27.93 1.09
N LYS A 39 11.05 -28.83 0.15
CA LYS A 39 11.24 -30.27 0.34
C LYS A 39 12.58 -30.70 -0.25
N VAL A 40 13.42 -31.26 0.58
CA VAL A 40 14.67 -31.91 0.19
C VAL A 40 14.43 -33.42 0.17
N GLU A 41 14.44 -34.03 -1.01
CA GLU A 41 14.05 -35.43 -1.17
C GLU A 41 15.14 -36.43 -0.72
N ARG A 42 16.40 -36.03 -0.83
CA ARG A 42 17.55 -36.85 -0.46
C ARG A 42 18.73 -36.00 -0.01
N ASP A 43 19.57 -36.56 0.84
CA ASP A 43 20.81 -35.89 1.30
C ASP A 43 21.68 -35.48 0.10
N GLY A 44 22.30 -34.31 0.19
CA GLY A 44 23.22 -33.86 -0.84
C GLY A 44 23.43 -32.35 -0.88
N LEU A 45 24.26 -31.95 -1.84
CA LEU A 45 24.49 -30.55 -2.15
C LEU A 45 23.36 -30.03 -3.02
N TYR A 46 22.84 -28.89 -2.62
CA TYR A 46 21.81 -28.14 -3.35
C TYR A 46 22.32 -26.74 -3.63
N TYR A 47 22.05 -26.27 -4.82
CA TYR A 47 22.40 -24.94 -5.28
C TYR A 47 21.12 -24.09 -5.32
N PHE A 48 21.24 -22.86 -4.89
CA PHE A 48 20.15 -21.88 -4.85
C PHE A 48 20.57 -20.65 -5.65
N GLY A 49 19.61 -20.01 -6.28
CA GLY A 49 19.81 -18.75 -6.99
C GLY A 49 18.68 -17.78 -6.72
N VAL A 50 19.01 -16.52 -6.55
CA VAL A 50 18.05 -15.41 -6.46
C VAL A 50 18.35 -14.41 -7.56
N GLU A 51 17.36 -14.18 -8.40
CA GLU A 51 17.34 -13.14 -9.44
C GLU A 51 16.32 -12.10 -9.02
N ALA A 52 16.73 -10.88 -8.86
CA ALA A 52 15.84 -9.80 -8.45
C ALA A 52 16.22 -8.49 -9.15
N ASP A 53 15.23 -7.71 -9.47
CA ASP A 53 15.29 -6.31 -9.87
C ASP A 53 14.43 -5.54 -8.85
N ASP A 54 15.00 -5.00 -7.86
CA ASP A 54 16.21 -4.53 -7.27
C ASP A 54 16.85 -5.48 -6.25
N THR A 55 16.18 -5.69 -5.10
CA THR A 55 16.70 -6.45 -3.96
C THR A 55 15.87 -7.69 -3.70
N GLY A 56 16.53 -8.83 -3.51
CA GLY A 56 15.86 -10.07 -3.15
C GLY A 56 16.67 -10.87 -2.14
N SER A 57 15.99 -11.68 -1.32
CA SER A 57 16.68 -12.59 -0.42
C SER A 57 15.96 -13.92 -0.25
N LEU A 58 16.75 -14.95 0.06
CA LEU A 58 16.31 -16.27 0.46
C LEU A 58 16.92 -16.59 1.83
N THR A 59 16.07 -16.92 2.78
CA THR A 59 16.46 -17.42 4.10
C THR A 59 16.04 -18.88 4.21
N ILE A 60 16.92 -19.76 4.67
CA ILE A 60 16.66 -21.19 4.85
C ILE A 60 16.92 -21.55 6.31
N ALA A 61 15.95 -22.17 6.98
CA ALA A 61 16.03 -22.57 8.39
C ALA A 61 16.42 -21.42 9.35
N GLY A 62 16.00 -20.19 9.04
CA GLY A 62 16.31 -19.00 9.82
C GLY A 62 17.68 -18.37 9.53
N GLU A 63 18.49 -18.97 8.67
CA GLU A 63 19.77 -18.41 8.24
C GLU A 63 19.65 -17.82 6.84
N GLN A 64 20.12 -16.58 6.68
CA GLN A 64 20.14 -15.95 5.36
C GLN A 64 21.09 -16.72 4.44
N ALA A 65 20.53 -17.33 3.40
CA ALA A 65 21.29 -18.06 2.40
C ALA A 65 21.85 -17.12 1.33
N ILE A 66 20.96 -16.28 0.77
CA ILE A 66 21.30 -15.38 -0.33
C ILE A 66 20.68 -14.01 -0.02
N LYS A 67 21.45 -12.97 -0.27
CA LYS A 67 20.97 -11.61 -0.34
C LYS A 67 21.55 -10.95 -1.58
N LYS A 68 20.66 -10.53 -2.47
CA LYS A 68 21.01 -9.70 -3.60
C LYS A 68 20.62 -8.27 -3.28
N ASP A 69 21.59 -7.38 -3.28
CA ASP A 69 21.40 -5.94 -3.06
C ASP A 69 21.67 -5.16 -4.35
N GLY A 70 20.85 -4.13 -4.55
CA GLY A 70 21.06 -3.10 -5.53
C GLY A 70 20.41 -3.33 -6.89
N THR A 71 20.17 -2.20 -7.55
CA THR A 71 19.64 -2.16 -8.91
C THR A 71 20.68 -2.68 -9.89
N PRO A 72 20.35 -3.62 -10.78
CA PRO A 72 21.32 -4.11 -11.75
C PRO A 72 21.78 -2.98 -12.67
N PRO A 73 23.08 -2.79 -12.84
CA PRO A 73 23.58 -1.81 -13.80
C PRO A 73 23.14 -2.19 -15.21
N ASN A 74 22.58 -1.24 -15.94
CA ASN A 74 22.12 -1.40 -17.32
C ASN A 74 20.99 -2.43 -17.54
N GLY A 75 20.14 -2.60 -16.54
CA GLY A 75 18.94 -3.45 -16.68
C GLY A 75 19.22 -4.95 -16.79
N LYS A 76 20.38 -5.43 -16.36
CA LYS A 76 20.68 -6.85 -16.29
C LYS A 76 20.18 -7.45 -15.00
N LEU A 77 19.46 -8.57 -15.10
CA LEU A 77 19.19 -9.39 -13.91
C LEU A 77 20.49 -10.11 -13.52
N ASN A 78 21.05 -9.73 -12.38
CA ASN A 78 22.15 -10.48 -11.81
C ASN A 78 21.57 -11.59 -10.93
N ILE A 79 22.11 -12.77 -11.06
CA ILE A 79 21.81 -13.88 -10.17
C ILE A 79 22.86 -13.94 -9.07
N GLU A 80 22.40 -14.03 -7.82
CA GLU A 80 23.24 -14.39 -6.69
C GLU A 80 23.00 -15.86 -6.36
N THR A 81 24.07 -16.59 -6.13
CA THR A 81 24.01 -18.04 -5.92
C THR A 81 24.68 -18.44 -4.61
N ASP A 82 24.15 -19.48 -4.00
CA ASP A 82 24.75 -20.16 -2.83
C ASP A 82 24.57 -21.66 -2.97
N SER A 83 25.35 -22.43 -2.21
CA SER A 83 25.19 -23.87 -2.17
C SER A 83 25.25 -24.38 -0.75
N ARG A 84 24.38 -25.34 -0.42
CA ARG A 84 24.28 -25.91 0.93
C ARG A 84 24.11 -27.42 0.87
N TYR A 85 24.81 -28.12 1.76
CA TYR A 85 24.53 -29.52 1.99
C TYR A 85 23.32 -29.66 2.91
N LEU A 86 22.23 -30.26 2.39
CA LEU A 86 21.00 -30.49 3.12
C LEU A 86 20.68 -31.95 3.22
N LYS A 87 20.12 -32.37 4.36
CA LYS A 87 19.57 -33.70 4.55
C LYS A 87 18.16 -33.77 4.04
N ALA A 88 17.66 -34.94 3.71
CA ALA A 88 16.27 -35.15 3.34
C ALA A 88 15.33 -34.64 4.44
N GLY A 89 14.31 -33.91 4.06
CA GLY A 89 13.34 -33.28 4.98
C GLY A 89 12.76 -31.98 4.48
N TYR A 90 12.06 -31.29 5.34
CA TYR A 90 11.48 -29.97 5.05
C TYR A 90 12.26 -28.88 5.78
N TYR A 91 12.54 -27.80 5.07
CA TYR A 91 13.24 -26.64 5.61
C TYR A 91 12.36 -25.41 5.46
N LYS A 92 12.10 -24.73 6.57
CA LYS A 92 11.39 -23.44 6.55
C LYS A 92 12.22 -22.44 5.78
N VAL A 93 11.55 -21.72 4.86
CA VAL A 93 12.16 -20.67 4.07
C VAL A 93 11.39 -19.37 4.22
N ALA A 94 12.10 -18.26 4.06
CA ALA A 94 11.51 -16.96 3.90
C ALA A 94 12.10 -16.30 2.65
N LEU A 95 11.24 -15.67 1.88
CA LEU A 95 11.60 -14.91 0.69
C LEU A 95 11.29 -13.44 0.97
N SER A 96 12.16 -12.54 0.56
CA SER A 96 11.86 -11.12 0.54
C SER A 96 12.25 -10.51 -0.79
N TYR A 97 11.47 -9.53 -1.22
CA TYR A 97 11.70 -8.78 -2.43
C TYR A 97 11.34 -7.31 -2.21
N THR A 98 12.16 -6.42 -2.72
CA THR A 98 11.90 -4.99 -2.68
C THR A 98 12.25 -4.38 -4.03
N ASN A 99 11.31 -3.65 -4.60
CA ASN A 99 11.51 -2.84 -5.80
C ASN A 99 11.56 -1.37 -5.36
N ASN A 100 12.74 -0.75 -5.47
CA ASN A 100 13.01 0.59 -4.94
C ASN A 100 12.86 1.71 -5.98
N ALA A 101 12.75 1.38 -7.26
CA ALA A 101 12.78 2.38 -8.31
C ALA A 101 11.38 2.70 -8.83
N TYR A 102 10.81 3.77 -8.34
CA TYR A 102 9.75 4.46 -9.02
C TYR A 102 10.29 5.73 -9.66
N THR A 103 10.60 5.67 -10.95
CA THR A 103 10.69 6.90 -11.77
C THR A 103 9.58 6.81 -12.83
N PRO A 104 8.78 7.87 -13.02
CA PRO A 104 7.64 7.84 -13.96
C PRO A 104 8.00 7.63 -15.43
N VAL A 105 9.29 7.50 -15.76
CA VAL A 105 9.81 7.48 -17.13
C VAL A 105 10.42 6.13 -17.53
N SER A 106 10.63 5.22 -16.60
CA SER A 106 11.15 3.90 -16.90
C SER A 106 10.06 2.84 -16.77
N ASN A 107 9.84 2.05 -17.83
CA ASN A 107 9.12 0.78 -17.74
C ASN A 107 9.92 -0.16 -16.82
N ASN A 108 9.82 0.11 -15.51
CA ASN A 108 10.52 -0.66 -14.49
C ASN A 108 9.73 -1.93 -14.26
N ALA A 109 10.01 -2.94 -15.07
CA ALA A 109 9.41 -4.24 -14.88
C ALA A 109 10.11 -4.92 -13.70
N ALA A 110 9.44 -4.95 -12.56
CA ALA A 110 9.83 -5.74 -11.41
C ALA A 110 10.04 -7.21 -11.79
N ALA A 111 11.08 -7.82 -11.25
CA ALA A 111 11.38 -9.23 -11.50
C ALA A 111 11.95 -9.89 -10.24
N PHE A 112 11.37 -11.04 -9.89
CA PHE A 112 11.85 -11.85 -8.80
C PHE A 112 11.73 -13.33 -9.16
N ASN A 113 12.83 -14.07 -9.04
CA ASN A 113 12.86 -15.49 -9.28
C ASN A 113 13.81 -16.18 -8.31
N VAL A 114 13.39 -17.29 -7.76
CA VAL A 114 14.22 -18.13 -6.88
C VAL A 114 14.28 -19.53 -7.45
N THR A 115 15.51 -20.04 -7.59
CA THR A 115 15.79 -21.34 -8.16
C THR A 115 16.42 -22.27 -7.12
N MET A 116 16.19 -23.56 -7.26
CA MET A 116 16.81 -24.61 -6.46
C MET A 116 17.09 -25.83 -7.35
N ASP A 117 18.33 -26.27 -7.38
CA ASP A 117 18.75 -27.40 -8.20
C ASP A 117 19.81 -28.23 -7.45
N ARG A 118 20.06 -29.42 -7.95
CA ARG A 118 21.20 -30.28 -7.54
C ARG A 118 22.46 -30.03 -8.37
N GLU A 119 22.31 -29.40 -9.51
CA GLU A 119 23.40 -28.93 -10.35
C GLU A 119 23.62 -27.43 -10.14
N PRO A 120 24.82 -26.92 -10.40
CA PRO A 120 25.08 -25.48 -10.31
C PRO A 120 24.08 -24.66 -11.13
N ILE A 121 23.59 -23.59 -10.53
CA ILE A 121 22.61 -22.70 -11.16
C ILE A 121 23.26 -22.06 -12.40
N GLN A 122 22.57 -22.16 -13.52
CA GLN A 122 23.00 -21.53 -14.78
C GLN A 122 22.42 -20.11 -14.83
N GLU A 123 23.28 -19.15 -15.15
CA GLU A 123 22.85 -17.78 -15.37
C GLU A 123 21.85 -17.68 -16.53
N GLY A 124 20.81 -16.88 -16.34
CA GLY A 124 19.87 -16.54 -17.41
C GLY A 124 20.54 -15.70 -18.50
N LYS A 125 20.06 -15.79 -19.71
CA LYS A 125 20.51 -14.92 -20.82
C LYS A 125 19.70 -13.65 -20.85
N TYR A 126 20.39 -12.54 -20.96
CA TYR A 126 19.81 -11.23 -21.10
C TYR A 126 20.22 -10.61 -22.45
N GLU A 127 19.25 -10.36 -23.30
CA GLU A 127 19.48 -9.55 -24.50
C GLU A 127 18.85 -8.17 -24.28
N GLY A 128 19.72 -7.17 -24.11
CA GLY A 128 19.31 -5.80 -23.89
C GLY A 128 18.73 -5.16 -25.14
N ASN A 129 17.44 -4.94 -25.15
CA ASN A 129 16.78 -3.90 -25.94
C ASN A 129 15.41 -3.55 -25.32
N SER A 130 14.89 -2.39 -25.60
CA SER A 130 13.75 -1.72 -24.94
C SER A 130 12.38 -2.42 -25.00
N THR A 131 12.30 -3.62 -25.58
CA THR A 131 11.15 -4.54 -25.53
C THR A 131 11.57 -5.86 -24.89
N MET A 132 11.99 -5.77 -23.65
CA MET A 132 12.72 -6.81 -22.94
C MET A 132 12.00 -8.14 -22.83
N LYS A 133 12.48 -9.14 -23.54
CA LYS A 133 12.27 -10.54 -23.15
C LYS A 133 13.31 -10.88 -22.08
N ARG A 134 12.86 -11.03 -20.84
CA ARG A 134 13.69 -11.47 -19.73
C ARG A 134 13.68 -13.00 -19.73
N GLU A 135 14.81 -13.61 -20.00
CA GLU A 135 14.96 -15.05 -19.80
C GLU A 135 15.61 -15.26 -18.43
N PHE A 136 14.81 -15.69 -17.47
CA PHE A 136 15.31 -16.14 -16.19
C PHE A 136 16.23 -17.35 -16.33
N SER A 137 17.00 -17.64 -15.28
CA SER A 137 17.81 -18.85 -15.20
C SER A 137 16.99 -20.07 -15.64
N PRO A 138 17.54 -20.93 -16.50
CA PRO A 138 16.88 -22.16 -16.91
C PRO A 138 16.81 -23.21 -15.80
N SER A 139 17.50 -22.99 -14.68
CA SER A 139 17.42 -23.89 -13.52
C SER A 139 16.01 -23.93 -12.95
N PRO A 140 15.58 -25.06 -12.35
CA PRO A 140 14.23 -25.20 -11.83
C PRO A 140 13.91 -24.15 -10.81
N LYS A 141 12.73 -23.52 -10.93
CA LYS A 141 12.20 -22.64 -9.88
C LYS A 141 12.03 -23.42 -8.59
N ILE A 142 12.29 -22.75 -7.48
CA ILE A 142 12.06 -23.31 -6.15
C ILE A 142 10.60 -23.74 -5.99
N LYS A 143 10.38 -24.94 -5.46
CA LYS A 143 9.05 -25.42 -5.10
C LYS A 143 8.82 -25.15 -3.64
N LEU A 144 7.74 -24.43 -3.33
CA LEU A 144 7.34 -24.08 -1.97
C LEU A 144 6.19 -24.96 -1.50
N TRP A 145 6.23 -25.33 -0.25
CA TRP A 145 5.23 -26.13 0.42
C TRP A 145 4.68 -25.32 1.59
N THR A 146 3.39 -25.37 1.80
CA THR A 146 2.70 -24.70 2.90
C THR A 146 1.94 -25.69 3.73
N ILE A 147 1.69 -25.35 4.99
CA ILE A 147 0.85 -26.18 5.88
C ILE A 147 -0.60 -25.81 5.63
N GLU A 148 -1.44 -26.81 5.39
CA GLU A 148 -2.89 -26.61 5.30
C GLU A 148 -3.44 -26.16 6.66
N LYS A 149 -4.15 -25.05 6.66
CA LYS A 149 -4.87 -24.57 7.85
C LYS A 149 -6.31 -25.11 7.79
N GLU A 150 -6.76 -25.76 8.86
CA GLU A 150 -8.16 -26.08 9.02
C GLU A 150 -8.94 -24.81 9.41
N SER A 151 -10.11 -24.60 8.80
CA SER A 151 -10.97 -23.48 9.19
C SER A 151 -11.57 -23.76 10.55
N THR A 152 -11.35 -22.86 11.49
CA THR A 152 -12.02 -22.85 12.80
C THR A 152 -13.17 -21.83 12.85
N ILE A 153 -13.53 -21.23 11.72
CA ILE A 153 -14.49 -20.14 11.64
C ILE A 153 -15.90 -20.71 11.49
N THR A 154 -16.80 -20.21 12.31
CA THR A 154 -18.22 -20.56 12.22
C THR A 154 -18.88 -19.83 11.05
N CYS A 155 -19.93 -20.44 10.47
CA CYS A 155 -20.70 -19.82 9.38
C CYS A 155 -21.76 -18.82 9.87
N GLU A 156 -21.74 -18.45 11.14
CA GLU A 156 -22.58 -17.37 11.63
C GLU A 156 -22.25 -16.05 10.90
N PRO A 157 -23.25 -15.21 10.62
CA PRO A 157 -23.02 -13.90 10.02
C PRO A 157 -21.97 -13.11 10.80
N SER A 158 -21.02 -12.53 10.09
CA SER A 158 -20.00 -11.69 10.71
C SER A 158 -20.65 -10.43 11.31
N LYS A 159 -20.06 -9.94 12.38
CA LYS A 159 -20.34 -8.54 12.80
C LYS A 159 -19.89 -7.60 11.69
N GLU A 160 -20.48 -6.41 11.66
CA GLU A 160 -20.00 -5.35 10.78
C GLU A 160 -18.49 -5.12 11.00
N VAL A 161 -17.70 -5.28 9.93
CA VAL A 161 -16.26 -5.07 9.95
C VAL A 161 -16.01 -3.59 9.73
N GLU A 162 -15.35 -2.95 10.69
CA GLU A 162 -14.96 -1.55 10.55
C GLU A 162 -13.73 -1.41 9.65
N LEU A 163 -13.75 -0.39 8.79
CA LEU A 163 -12.61 -0.08 7.93
C LEU A 163 -11.49 0.55 8.78
N GLU A 164 -10.34 -0.11 8.80
CA GLU A 164 -9.11 0.42 9.37
C GLU A 164 -8.42 1.34 8.36
N PHE A 165 -8.14 2.58 8.76
CA PHE A 165 -7.46 3.53 7.89
C PHE A 165 -6.00 3.70 8.29
N GLU A 166 -5.12 3.27 7.39
CA GLU A 166 -3.67 3.31 7.57
C GLU A 166 -3.13 4.73 7.32
N LYS A 167 -2.33 5.22 8.24
CA LYS A 167 -1.68 6.55 8.19
C LYS A 167 -0.17 6.37 8.24
N PRO A 168 0.47 5.94 7.14
CA PRO A 168 1.92 5.82 7.12
C PRO A 168 2.59 7.18 7.39
N GLU A 169 3.75 7.14 8.02
CA GLU A 169 4.55 8.34 8.24
C GLU A 169 4.80 9.09 6.95
N PRO A 170 4.78 10.44 6.98
CA PRO A 170 5.08 11.24 5.80
C PRO A 170 6.46 10.93 5.23
N VAL A 171 6.55 10.84 3.92
CA VAL A 171 7.82 10.69 3.21
C VAL A 171 8.32 12.06 2.79
N TYR A 172 9.50 12.42 3.24
CA TYR A 172 10.15 13.69 2.90
C TYR A 172 11.13 13.48 1.77
N LEU A 173 11.00 14.30 0.72
CA LEU A 173 11.85 14.28 -0.45
C LEU A 173 12.60 15.62 -0.56
N GLU A 174 13.85 15.58 -1.00
CA GLU A 174 14.60 16.79 -1.32
C GLU A 174 14.04 17.47 -2.58
N GLY A 175 14.10 18.79 -2.62
CA GLY A 175 13.72 19.59 -3.79
C GLY A 175 12.40 20.36 -3.64
N ASN A 176 11.96 20.95 -4.76
CA ASN A 176 10.83 21.89 -4.83
C ASN A 176 9.62 21.25 -5.51
N GLY A 177 9.25 20.02 -5.15
CA GLY A 177 8.02 19.40 -5.62
C GLY A 177 6.78 19.90 -4.90
N ASP A 178 5.61 19.58 -5.42
CA ASP A 178 4.34 19.81 -4.74
C ASP A 178 4.07 18.69 -3.73
N CYS A 179 3.80 19.08 -2.49
CA CYS A 179 3.30 18.15 -1.48
C CYS A 179 1.99 17.54 -1.96
N ASN A 180 1.76 16.28 -1.66
CA ASN A 180 0.55 15.61 -2.09
C ASN A 180 0.17 14.42 -1.19
N VAL A 181 -1.08 14.02 -1.32
CA VAL A 181 -1.65 12.81 -0.73
C VAL A 181 -1.94 11.80 -1.81
N SER A 182 -1.42 10.61 -1.63
CA SER A 182 -1.67 9.47 -2.51
C SER A 182 -2.49 8.42 -1.78
N SER A 183 -3.66 8.07 -2.31
CA SER A 183 -4.48 6.99 -1.78
C SER A 183 -3.77 5.65 -1.91
N LEU A 184 -3.81 4.85 -0.85
CA LEU A 184 -3.43 3.45 -0.89
C LEU A 184 -4.65 2.62 -1.32
N ARG A 185 -4.41 1.63 -2.16
CA ARG A 185 -5.48 0.74 -2.62
C ARG A 185 -6.09 0.01 -1.43
N PRO A 186 -7.43 -0.01 -1.29
CA PRO A 186 -8.08 -0.75 -0.21
C PRO A 186 -7.77 -2.24 -0.30
N LYS A 187 -7.77 -2.88 0.85
CA LYS A 187 -7.58 -4.32 0.99
C LYS A 187 -8.75 -4.89 1.77
N ILE A 188 -9.46 -5.83 1.17
CA ILE A 188 -10.55 -6.57 1.80
C ILE A 188 -10.09 -8.00 1.95
N CYS A 189 -9.93 -8.45 3.18
CA CYS A 189 -9.49 -9.80 3.48
C CYS A 189 -10.69 -10.69 3.79
N VAL A 190 -10.74 -11.83 3.14
CA VAL A 190 -11.82 -12.81 3.30
C VAL A 190 -11.29 -14.18 3.66
N THR A 191 -12.15 -14.98 4.22
CA THR A 191 -11.98 -16.42 4.44
C THR A 191 -13.26 -17.14 4.09
N VAL A 192 -13.30 -18.45 4.25
CA VAL A 192 -14.50 -19.25 4.08
C VAL A 192 -14.77 -20.10 5.30
N CYS A 193 -16.05 -20.36 5.57
CA CYS A 193 -16.51 -21.40 6.47
C CYS A 193 -17.27 -22.46 5.69
N LYS A 194 -17.29 -23.69 6.18
CA LYS A 194 -18.06 -24.78 5.58
C LYS A 194 -19.45 -24.86 6.21
N ASP A 195 -20.48 -24.65 5.42
CA ASP A 195 -21.85 -24.92 5.80
C ASP A 195 -22.19 -26.37 5.44
N GLU A 196 -22.15 -27.25 6.45
CA GLU A 196 -22.41 -28.69 6.27
C GLU A 196 -23.85 -28.96 5.86
N SER A 197 -24.80 -28.09 6.22
CA SER A 197 -26.23 -28.30 5.92
C SER A 197 -26.54 -28.07 4.44
N GLU A 198 -25.87 -27.14 3.81
CA GLU A 198 -26.01 -26.80 2.39
C GLU A 198 -24.89 -27.36 1.52
N ASN A 199 -23.85 -27.94 2.13
CA ASN A 199 -22.66 -28.44 1.47
C ASN A 199 -21.96 -27.36 0.62
N VAL A 200 -21.77 -26.16 1.20
CA VAL A 200 -21.15 -25.03 0.54
C VAL A 200 -20.09 -24.37 1.41
N TRP A 201 -19.12 -23.74 0.77
CA TRP A 201 -18.25 -22.73 1.37
C TRP A 201 -18.97 -21.39 1.33
N ARG A 202 -19.05 -20.71 2.48
CA ARG A 202 -19.56 -19.33 2.58
C ARG A 202 -18.44 -18.36 2.82
N CYS A 203 -18.44 -17.26 2.09
CA CYS A 203 -17.50 -16.17 2.28
C CYS A 203 -17.71 -15.47 3.64
N ARG A 204 -16.62 -15.06 4.28
CA ARG A 204 -16.62 -14.23 5.49
C ARG A 204 -15.56 -13.16 5.36
N VAL A 205 -15.94 -11.92 5.56
CA VAL A 205 -15.00 -10.79 5.62
C VAL A 205 -14.29 -10.81 6.98
N VAL A 206 -12.98 -10.78 6.96
CA VAL A 206 -12.12 -10.83 8.15
C VAL A 206 -11.67 -9.44 8.55
N SER A 207 -11.23 -8.64 7.57
CA SER A 207 -10.76 -7.29 7.79
C SER A 207 -10.88 -6.46 6.52
N VAL A 208 -10.94 -5.17 6.70
CA VAL A 208 -10.84 -4.21 5.60
C VAL A 208 -9.91 -3.08 6.02
N SER A 209 -8.96 -2.73 5.17
CA SER A 209 -8.10 -1.58 5.36
C SER A 209 -8.03 -0.73 4.10
N ALA A 210 -7.79 0.55 4.30
CA ALA A 210 -7.45 1.52 3.27
C ALA A 210 -6.46 2.50 3.86
N GLY A 211 -5.93 3.42 3.08
CA GLY A 211 -5.01 4.39 3.64
C GLY A 211 -4.67 5.51 2.66
N ALA A 212 -3.87 6.45 3.15
CA ALA A 212 -3.29 7.48 2.30
C ALA A 212 -1.90 7.87 2.80
N LYS A 213 -0.97 7.94 1.86
CA LYS A 213 0.43 8.30 2.07
C LYS A 213 0.63 9.78 1.77
N LEU A 214 1.35 10.46 2.63
CA LEU A 214 1.79 11.83 2.42
C LEU A 214 3.18 11.85 1.79
N THR A 215 3.35 12.67 0.75
CA THR A 215 4.66 13.01 0.18
C THR A 215 4.89 14.49 0.39
N MET A 216 5.92 14.80 1.16
CA MET A 216 6.31 16.16 1.50
C MET A 216 7.61 16.49 0.78
N TYR A 217 7.75 17.74 0.33
CA TYR A 217 9.01 18.23 -0.22
C TYR A 217 9.63 19.22 0.73
N GLU A 218 10.91 19.03 1.02
CA GLU A 218 11.74 20.01 1.72
C GLU A 218 12.11 21.14 0.74
N GLY A 219 11.12 21.97 0.44
CA GLY A 219 11.30 23.10 -0.46
C GLY A 219 12.06 24.26 0.16
N ILE A 220 12.07 25.37 -0.54
CA ILE A 220 12.62 26.66 -0.05
C ILE A 220 11.67 27.31 0.97
N TYR A 221 11.31 26.56 2.00
CA TYR A 221 10.52 27.13 3.10
C TYR A 221 11.43 27.87 4.05
N VAL A 222 11.02 29.07 4.44
CA VAL A 222 11.60 29.77 5.57
C VAL A 222 10.85 29.36 6.83
N ASN A 223 11.59 29.02 7.86
CA ASN A 223 10.97 28.80 9.16
C ASN A 223 11.02 30.12 9.94
N PRO A 224 9.94 30.90 10.07
CA PRO A 224 9.93 32.21 10.69
C PRO A 224 10.25 32.19 12.19
N TYR A 225 10.34 31.01 12.82
CA TYR A 225 10.85 30.86 14.19
C TYR A 225 12.38 30.71 14.27
N VAL A 226 13.00 30.29 13.18
CA VAL A 226 14.47 30.06 13.09
C VAL A 226 15.12 31.07 12.18
N ASP A 227 14.55 31.28 10.99
CA ASP A 227 15.03 32.22 9.97
C ASP A 227 14.24 33.53 10.12
N LEU A 228 14.59 34.30 11.15
CA LEU A 228 13.88 35.53 11.46
C LEU A 228 14.10 36.60 10.35
N PRO A 229 13.08 37.46 10.09
CA PRO A 229 13.26 38.61 9.26
C PRO A 229 14.42 39.46 9.79
N LEU A 230 15.36 39.89 8.92
CA LEU A 230 16.55 40.65 9.26
C LEU A 230 16.28 42.14 9.37
N ASN A 231 15.17 42.60 8.80
CA ASN A 231 14.80 44.00 8.73
C ASN A 231 13.27 44.17 8.61
N GLU A 232 12.81 45.41 8.68
CA GLU A 232 11.40 45.76 8.63
C GLU A 232 10.72 45.36 7.30
N GLU A 233 11.45 45.50 6.17
CA GLU A 233 10.92 45.16 4.84
C GLU A 233 10.65 43.67 4.73
N GLU A 234 11.56 42.79 5.15
CA GLU A 234 11.37 41.35 5.21
C GLU A 234 10.23 40.95 6.17
N ALA A 235 10.09 41.67 7.30
CA ALA A 235 9.01 41.40 8.23
C ALA A 235 7.63 41.78 7.65
N VAL A 236 7.53 42.85 6.85
CA VAL A 236 6.32 43.23 6.10
C VAL A 236 5.99 42.16 5.10
N GLU A 237 6.96 41.69 4.32
CA GLU A 237 6.79 40.61 3.35
C GLU A 237 6.31 39.32 4.04
N ALA A 238 6.98 38.90 5.10
CA ALA A 238 6.66 37.69 5.85
C ALA A 238 5.21 37.70 6.38
N VAL A 239 4.80 38.79 7.04
CA VAL A 239 3.43 38.92 7.57
C VAL A 239 2.40 38.89 6.47
N ASN A 240 2.65 39.57 5.33
CA ASN A 240 1.73 39.60 4.20
C ASN A 240 1.61 38.21 3.52
N GLU A 241 2.72 37.51 3.30
CA GLU A 241 2.71 36.19 2.69
C GLU A 241 2.00 35.16 3.59
N MET A 242 2.36 35.09 4.86
CA MET A 242 1.76 34.15 5.81
C MET A 242 0.26 34.39 5.98
N ASN A 243 -0.17 35.65 6.04
CA ASN A 243 -1.61 35.99 6.08
C ASN A 243 -2.37 35.68 4.79
N GLY A 244 -1.68 35.55 3.68
CA GLY A 244 -2.27 35.28 2.37
C GLY A 244 -2.45 33.80 2.03
N TYR A 245 -2.00 32.87 2.88
CA TYR A 245 -1.94 31.45 2.55
C TYR A 245 -3.30 30.86 2.16
N GLN A 246 -4.33 31.02 2.98
CA GLN A 246 -5.67 30.46 2.69
C GLN A 246 -6.33 31.08 1.44
N ALA A 247 -5.92 32.28 1.02
CA ALA A 247 -6.49 32.98 -0.15
C ALA A 247 -5.72 32.69 -1.44
N ARG A 248 -4.46 32.30 -1.36
CA ARG A 248 -3.56 32.19 -2.51
C ARG A 248 -2.70 30.94 -2.51
N GLY A 249 -2.84 30.10 -1.50
CA GLY A 249 -1.97 28.95 -1.32
C GLY A 249 -0.53 29.36 -1.01
N ARG A 250 0.42 28.55 -1.46
CA ARG A 250 1.83 28.85 -1.32
C ARG A 250 2.22 30.07 -2.16
N VAL A 251 2.55 31.15 -1.51
CA VAL A 251 3.03 32.40 -2.15
C VAL A 251 4.35 32.79 -1.52
N GLY A 252 5.41 32.86 -2.32
CA GLY A 252 6.74 33.25 -1.83
C GLY A 252 7.40 32.17 -0.95
N THR A 253 8.15 32.62 0.04
CA THR A 253 9.05 31.77 0.84
C THR A 253 8.75 31.76 2.34
N TRP A 254 7.91 32.71 2.82
CA TRP A 254 7.63 32.90 4.25
C TRP A 254 6.50 31.99 4.75
N HIS A 255 6.64 30.68 4.58
CA HIS A 255 5.76 29.71 5.21
C HIS A 255 6.54 28.48 5.61
N THR A 256 5.95 27.65 6.46
CA THR A 256 6.63 26.52 7.08
C THR A 256 6.23 25.20 6.45
N PRO A 257 7.12 24.18 6.47
CA PRO A 257 6.73 22.82 6.13
C PRO A 257 5.54 22.31 6.94
N GLN A 258 5.40 22.78 8.19
CA GLN A 258 4.29 22.41 9.06
C GLN A 258 2.93 22.90 8.53
N ALA A 259 2.89 24.05 7.86
CA ALA A 259 1.66 24.53 7.22
C ALA A 259 1.27 23.65 6.03
N SER A 260 2.23 23.25 5.20
CA SER A 260 2.01 22.29 4.15
C SER A 260 1.59 20.92 4.69
N LEU A 261 2.22 20.45 5.75
CA LEU A 261 1.84 19.20 6.41
C LEU A 261 0.39 19.26 6.92
N ALA A 262 -0.02 20.35 7.57
CA ALA A 262 -1.39 20.53 8.05
C ALA A 262 -2.42 20.53 6.90
N HIS A 263 -2.06 21.11 5.75
CA HIS A 263 -2.85 21.09 4.54
C HIS A 263 -3.03 19.64 4.02
N GLU A 264 -1.94 18.91 3.84
CA GLU A 264 -1.96 17.54 3.34
C GLU A 264 -2.63 16.56 4.32
N GLU A 265 -2.46 16.78 5.63
CA GLU A 265 -3.17 16.01 6.66
C GLU A 265 -4.68 16.22 6.61
N HIS A 266 -5.13 17.39 6.16
CA HIS A 266 -6.54 17.62 5.93
C HIS A 266 -7.05 16.79 4.74
N HIS A 267 -6.33 16.76 3.64
CA HIS A 267 -6.63 15.89 2.49
C HIS A 267 -6.63 14.41 2.91
N ARG A 268 -5.66 13.98 3.72
CA ARG A 268 -5.64 12.60 4.23
C ARG A 268 -6.89 12.26 5.04
N ARG A 269 -7.41 13.19 5.85
CA ARG A 269 -8.68 13.02 6.55
C ARG A 269 -9.88 12.94 5.60
N GLN A 270 -9.88 13.70 4.52
CA GLN A 270 -10.92 13.58 3.48
C GLN A 270 -10.94 12.16 2.88
N TRP A 271 -9.78 11.57 2.60
CA TRP A 271 -9.68 10.19 2.15
C TRP A 271 -10.20 9.20 3.21
N GLU A 272 -9.83 9.38 4.48
CA GLU A 272 -10.29 8.52 5.57
C GLU A 272 -11.81 8.51 5.70
N ASP A 273 -12.40 9.68 5.76
CA ASP A 273 -13.85 9.85 5.89
C ASP A 273 -14.60 9.28 4.69
N ALA A 274 -14.10 9.52 3.48
CA ALA A 274 -14.68 9.01 2.25
C ALA A 274 -14.63 7.46 2.20
N TYR A 275 -13.49 6.84 2.53
CA TYR A 275 -13.39 5.38 2.57
C TYR A 275 -14.34 4.76 3.59
N LYS A 276 -14.43 5.33 4.80
CA LYS A 276 -15.34 4.85 5.84
C LYS A 276 -16.80 4.97 5.41
N PHE A 277 -17.15 6.06 4.73
CA PHE A 277 -18.50 6.24 4.20
C PHE A 277 -18.82 5.22 3.11
N TYR A 278 -18.01 5.16 2.04
CA TYR A 278 -18.28 4.27 0.91
C TYR A 278 -18.21 2.79 1.28
N TRP A 279 -17.36 2.40 2.23
CA TRP A 279 -17.37 1.04 2.76
C TRP A 279 -18.73 0.62 3.32
N LYS A 280 -19.37 1.51 4.08
CA LYS A 280 -20.70 1.25 4.66
C LYS A 280 -21.82 1.35 3.62
N ASP A 281 -21.77 2.38 2.79
CA ASP A 281 -22.82 2.67 1.80
C ASP A 281 -22.91 1.62 0.70
N SER A 282 -21.78 1.12 0.22
CA SER A 282 -21.70 0.12 -0.86
C SER A 282 -22.18 -1.28 -0.46
N LYS A 283 -22.28 -1.57 0.84
CA LYS A 283 -22.66 -2.89 1.36
C LYS A 283 -21.79 -4.06 0.85
N ILE A 284 -20.53 -3.78 0.54
CA ILE A 284 -19.58 -4.76 0.00
C ILE A 284 -19.49 -5.98 0.92
N GLN A 285 -19.46 -5.80 2.24
CA GLN A 285 -19.43 -6.92 3.18
C GLN A 285 -20.63 -7.84 2.99
N GLU A 286 -21.84 -7.30 2.91
CA GLU A 286 -23.05 -8.08 2.71
C GLU A 286 -23.04 -8.82 1.37
N MET A 287 -22.55 -8.18 0.31
CA MET A 287 -22.44 -8.79 -1.02
C MET A 287 -21.46 -9.95 -1.03
N LEU A 288 -20.28 -9.79 -0.39
CA LEU A 288 -19.28 -10.86 -0.28
C LEU A 288 -19.82 -12.03 0.56
N GLU A 289 -20.45 -11.76 1.70
CA GLU A 289 -20.94 -12.82 2.60
C GLU A 289 -22.14 -13.59 2.08
N LYS A 290 -22.80 -13.09 1.03
CA LYS A 290 -23.81 -13.85 0.26
C LYS A 290 -23.20 -14.83 -0.74
N GLN A 291 -21.91 -14.71 -1.06
CA GLN A 291 -21.24 -15.59 -2.01
C GLN A 291 -21.02 -16.98 -1.41
N THR A 292 -21.29 -17.98 -2.23
CA THR A 292 -21.10 -19.39 -1.86
C THR A 292 -20.47 -20.18 -3.00
N ILE A 293 -19.72 -21.23 -2.66
CA ILE A 293 -19.17 -22.20 -3.61
C ILE A 293 -19.58 -23.60 -3.15
N SER A 294 -20.14 -24.42 -4.04
CA SER A 294 -20.43 -25.81 -3.73
C SER A 294 -19.16 -26.59 -3.38
N CYS A 295 -19.18 -27.32 -2.26
CA CYS A 295 -18.09 -28.22 -1.88
C CYS A 295 -17.89 -29.38 -2.87
N ASP A 296 -18.89 -29.71 -3.67
CA ASP A 296 -18.77 -30.72 -4.73
C ASP A 296 -17.94 -30.20 -5.91
N LYS A 297 -18.04 -28.91 -6.20
CA LYS A 297 -17.25 -28.27 -7.27
C LYS A 297 -15.84 -27.92 -6.81
N GLU A 298 -15.72 -27.47 -5.58
CA GLU A 298 -14.42 -27.10 -4.98
C GLU A 298 -14.31 -27.73 -3.57
N PRO A 299 -13.77 -28.93 -3.47
CA PRO A 299 -13.61 -29.60 -2.19
C PRO A 299 -12.47 -29.02 -1.33
N ASN A 300 -11.62 -28.22 -1.92
CA ASN A 300 -10.45 -27.64 -1.25
C ASN A 300 -10.74 -26.24 -0.72
N MET A 301 -10.61 -26.07 0.59
CA MET A 301 -10.83 -24.80 1.28
C MET A 301 -9.97 -23.67 0.76
N ASP A 302 -8.66 -23.93 0.53
CA ASP A 302 -7.75 -22.86 0.10
C ASP A 302 -8.11 -22.32 -1.27
N LYS A 303 -8.55 -23.19 -2.19
CA LYS A 303 -9.04 -22.75 -3.50
C LYS A 303 -10.34 -21.97 -3.38
N ALA A 304 -11.24 -22.37 -2.47
CA ALA A 304 -12.45 -21.61 -2.20
C ALA A 304 -12.12 -20.21 -1.65
N VAL A 305 -11.17 -20.11 -0.70
CA VAL A 305 -10.70 -18.81 -0.20
C VAL A 305 -10.09 -17.97 -1.32
N LYS A 306 -9.25 -18.55 -2.18
CA LYS A 306 -8.65 -17.83 -3.32
C LYS A 306 -9.70 -17.25 -4.27
N PHE A 307 -10.72 -18.03 -4.57
CA PHE A 307 -11.82 -17.54 -5.39
C PHE A 307 -12.55 -16.37 -4.74
N MET A 308 -12.90 -16.49 -3.45
CA MET A 308 -13.57 -15.42 -2.71
C MET A 308 -12.66 -14.19 -2.57
N GLN A 309 -11.34 -14.37 -2.40
CA GLN A 309 -10.39 -13.27 -2.34
C GLN A 309 -10.27 -12.53 -3.69
N ALA A 310 -10.35 -13.23 -4.81
CA ALA A 310 -10.40 -12.60 -6.13
C ALA A 310 -11.61 -11.67 -6.28
N LEU A 311 -12.80 -12.12 -5.85
CA LEU A 311 -14.00 -11.27 -5.82
C LEU A 311 -13.83 -10.07 -4.88
N ALA A 312 -13.25 -10.29 -3.70
CA ALA A 312 -12.99 -9.22 -2.75
C ALA A 312 -12.03 -8.16 -3.31
N ASN A 313 -11.03 -8.58 -4.10
CA ASN A 313 -10.09 -7.68 -4.76
C ASN A 313 -10.76 -6.83 -5.85
N GLU A 314 -11.70 -7.40 -6.60
CA GLU A 314 -12.51 -6.65 -7.57
C GLU A 314 -13.35 -5.58 -6.86
N MET A 315 -14.06 -5.97 -5.79
CA MET A 315 -14.85 -5.03 -5.00
C MET A 315 -13.99 -3.96 -4.30
N ALA A 316 -12.77 -4.29 -3.89
CA ALA A 316 -11.82 -3.32 -3.37
C ALA A 316 -11.39 -2.30 -4.43
N LEU A 317 -11.26 -2.72 -5.68
CA LEU A 317 -10.98 -1.81 -6.79
C LEU A 317 -12.14 -0.86 -7.06
N ASP A 318 -13.38 -1.36 -6.99
CA ASP A 318 -14.57 -0.53 -7.15
C ASP A 318 -14.66 0.50 -6.02
N LEU A 319 -14.47 0.08 -4.77
CA LEU A 319 -14.40 0.97 -3.61
C LEU A 319 -13.34 2.06 -3.79
N TRP A 320 -12.15 1.69 -4.25
CA TRP A 320 -11.09 2.66 -4.53
C TRP A 320 -11.46 3.64 -5.63
N THR A 321 -12.09 3.17 -6.70
CA THR A 321 -12.48 3.98 -7.85
C THR A 321 -13.54 5.01 -7.46
N GLU A 322 -14.58 4.59 -6.74
CA GLU A 322 -15.64 5.48 -6.28
C GLU A 322 -15.11 6.53 -5.28
N THR A 323 -14.33 6.08 -4.30
CA THR A 323 -13.74 6.98 -3.30
C THR A 323 -12.81 7.99 -3.97
N SER A 324 -11.97 7.54 -4.91
CA SER A 324 -11.05 8.41 -5.65
C SER A 324 -11.80 9.44 -6.49
N ALA A 325 -12.84 9.02 -7.21
CA ALA A 325 -13.63 9.93 -8.02
C ALA A 325 -14.28 11.03 -7.17
N TYR A 326 -14.73 10.68 -5.97
CA TYR A 326 -15.29 11.66 -5.04
C TYR A 326 -14.23 12.62 -4.49
N VAL A 327 -13.16 12.09 -3.90
CA VAL A 327 -12.14 12.91 -3.22
C VAL A 327 -11.43 13.84 -4.21
N LEU A 328 -11.11 13.35 -5.42
CA LEU A 328 -10.46 14.15 -6.44
C LEU A 328 -11.39 15.22 -7.07
N ALA A 329 -12.70 15.10 -6.88
CA ALA A 329 -13.66 16.10 -7.30
C ALA A 329 -13.94 17.16 -6.24
N LEU A 330 -13.39 17.00 -5.01
CA LEU A 330 -13.53 18.04 -3.98
C LEU A 330 -12.76 19.29 -4.41
N PRO A 331 -13.36 20.47 -4.19
CA PRO A 331 -12.69 21.71 -4.54
C PRO A 331 -11.45 21.93 -3.65
N ASP A 332 -10.36 22.35 -4.26
CA ASP A 332 -9.10 22.72 -3.61
C ASP A 332 -8.83 24.21 -3.87
N ASP A 333 -9.80 25.06 -3.56
CA ASP A 333 -9.69 26.49 -3.72
C ASP A 333 -9.25 27.20 -2.43
N ALA A 334 -9.02 28.51 -2.54
CA ALA A 334 -8.51 29.32 -1.46
C ALA A 334 -9.40 29.34 -0.20
N ASN A 335 -10.68 29.05 -0.33
CA ASN A 335 -11.61 28.97 0.78
C ASN A 335 -11.82 27.55 1.28
N ASP A 336 -11.16 26.60 0.67
CA ASP A 336 -11.22 25.20 1.10
C ASP A 336 -10.46 25.00 2.41
N ARG A 337 -10.88 23.98 3.13
CA ARG A 337 -10.39 23.64 4.46
C ARG A 337 -8.92 23.25 4.55
N PRO A 338 -8.33 22.59 3.54
CA PRO A 338 -6.90 22.33 3.53
C PRO A 338 -6.09 23.62 3.68
N TYR A 339 -6.44 24.68 2.94
CA TYR A 339 -5.78 25.98 3.08
C TYR A 339 -6.06 26.65 4.42
N CYS A 340 -7.26 26.49 4.98
CA CYS A 340 -7.56 26.98 6.34
C CYS A 340 -6.69 26.29 7.39
N ALA A 341 -6.48 24.99 7.27
CA ALA A 341 -5.63 24.25 8.20
C ALA A 341 -4.16 24.72 8.16
N GLY A 342 -3.62 24.96 6.97
CA GLY A 342 -2.29 25.55 6.82
C GLY A 342 -2.21 26.99 7.36
N GLN A 343 -3.27 27.80 7.15
CA GLN A 343 -3.35 29.18 7.68
C GLN A 343 -3.34 29.21 9.20
N GLU A 344 -4.00 28.28 9.88
CA GLU A 344 -3.97 28.19 11.36
C GLU A 344 -2.54 28.03 11.87
N VAL A 345 -1.76 27.16 11.25
CA VAL A 345 -0.34 26.99 11.58
C VAL A 345 0.47 28.27 11.34
N LEU A 346 0.27 28.92 10.20
CA LEU A 346 0.97 30.16 9.87
C LEU A 346 0.56 31.34 10.76
N ASN A 347 -0.63 31.34 11.33
CA ASN A 347 -1.07 32.38 12.24
C ASN A 347 -0.22 32.47 13.51
N GLU A 348 0.30 31.36 14.01
CA GLU A 348 1.23 31.36 15.13
C GLU A 348 2.57 31.99 14.76
N ALA A 349 3.09 31.63 13.56
CA ALA A 349 4.31 32.22 13.03
C ALA A 349 4.15 33.72 12.74
N THR A 350 3.01 34.14 12.17
CA THR A 350 2.67 35.53 11.94
C THR A 350 2.67 36.31 13.26
N ALA A 351 2.02 35.79 14.30
CA ALA A 351 2.00 36.41 15.62
C ALA A 351 3.42 36.56 16.20
N TYR A 352 4.29 35.60 15.93
CA TYR A 352 5.69 35.69 16.37
C TYR A 352 6.43 36.81 15.67
N VAL A 353 6.32 36.93 14.34
CA VAL A 353 6.96 38.03 13.57
C VAL A 353 6.41 39.39 13.98
N ILE A 354 5.10 39.49 14.29
CA ILE A 354 4.53 40.76 14.80
C ILE A 354 5.18 41.15 16.16
N ARG A 355 5.28 40.18 17.09
CA ARG A 355 5.96 40.44 18.37
C ARG A 355 7.44 40.86 18.19
N LEU A 356 8.13 40.23 17.25
CA LEU A 356 9.52 40.64 16.90
C LEU A 356 9.54 42.08 16.39
N ALA A 357 8.62 42.44 15.50
CA ALA A 357 8.52 43.80 14.96
C ALA A 357 8.27 44.84 16.05
N ASP A 358 7.44 44.52 17.06
CA ASP A 358 7.21 45.38 18.21
C ASP A 358 8.48 45.55 19.03
N ALA A 359 9.22 44.49 19.28
CA ALA A 359 10.47 44.52 20.04
C ALA A 359 11.59 45.31 19.31
N MET A 360 11.60 45.28 17.98
CA MET A 360 12.57 45.95 17.13
C MET A 360 12.16 47.38 16.76
N GLY A 361 10.96 47.82 17.13
CA GLY A 361 10.43 49.14 16.78
C GLY A 361 10.10 49.33 15.30
N TRP A 362 9.80 48.25 14.59
CA TRP A 362 9.40 48.28 13.18
C TRP A 362 7.93 48.65 13.03
N ASN A 363 7.65 49.88 12.67
CA ASN A 363 6.32 50.46 12.71
C ASN A 363 5.46 50.15 11.46
N ASN A 364 6.09 49.82 10.33
CA ASN A 364 5.39 49.58 9.06
C ASN A 364 4.88 48.12 8.90
N VAL A 365 5.32 47.22 9.78
CA VAL A 365 4.87 45.81 9.74
C VAL A 365 3.37 45.73 10.07
N PRO A 366 2.54 45.05 9.24
CA PRO A 366 1.10 44.90 9.55
C PRO A 366 0.85 44.20 10.88
N ARG A 367 -0.17 44.66 11.59
CA ARG A 367 -0.56 44.14 12.94
C ARG A 367 -1.87 43.35 12.90
N PHE A 368 -2.06 42.53 11.84
CA PHE A 368 -3.25 41.72 11.74
C PHE A 368 -2.88 40.24 11.52
N ILE A 369 -3.78 39.37 11.90
CA ILE A 369 -3.72 37.91 11.69
C ILE A 369 -5.00 37.51 10.98
N THR A 370 -4.86 36.80 9.87
CA THR A 370 -5.98 36.30 9.09
C THR A 370 -6.75 35.29 9.90
N LYS A 371 -8.06 35.49 10.02
CA LYS A 371 -8.93 34.46 10.61
C LYS A 371 -9.14 33.36 9.58
N PRO A 372 -8.76 32.11 9.89
CA PRO A 372 -9.15 30.98 9.06
C PRO A 372 -10.66 30.97 8.87
N GLY A 373 -11.11 30.65 7.67
CA GLY A 373 -12.54 30.53 7.42
C GLY A 373 -13.14 29.55 8.40
N THR A 374 -14.14 29.98 9.15
CA THR A 374 -14.89 29.13 10.07
C THR A 374 -15.72 28.15 9.28
N ILE A 375 -15.09 27.12 8.78
CA ILE A 375 -15.78 26.06 8.08
C ILE A 375 -15.98 24.93 9.07
N GLU A 376 -17.10 24.96 9.76
CA GLU A 376 -17.65 23.78 10.40
C GLU A 376 -18.60 23.10 9.41
N PRO A 377 -18.13 22.27 8.58
CA PRO A 377 -18.66 20.94 8.37
C PRO A 377 -17.53 19.92 8.39
N PRO A 378 -17.84 18.62 8.52
CA PRO A 378 -16.83 17.56 8.52
C PRO A 378 -15.94 17.63 7.29
N CYS A 379 -14.73 17.09 7.35
CA CYS A 379 -13.79 17.02 6.23
C CYS A 379 -14.40 16.31 5.02
N PHE A 380 -15.36 15.47 5.25
CA PHE A 380 -16.16 14.76 4.27
C PHE A 380 -17.62 15.17 4.39
N MET A 381 -18.22 15.56 3.28
CA MET A 381 -19.67 15.68 3.17
C MET A 381 -20.16 14.55 2.27
N PRO A 382 -21.02 13.64 2.78
CA PRO A 382 -21.60 12.62 1.92
C PRO A 382 -22.28 13.29 0.72
N PRO A 383 -22.22 12.66 -0.46
CA PRO A 383 -22.94 13.19 -1.62
C PRO A 383 -24.39 13.39 -1.23
N VAL A 384 -24.93 14.60 -1.49
CA VAL A 384 -26.34 14.89 -1.29
C VAL A 384 -27.09 13.90 -2.15
N SER A 385 -27.84 13.01 -1.54
CA SER A 385 -28.73 12.10 -2.24
C SER A 385 -29.84 12.94 -2.88
N GLU A 386 -29.61 13.43 -4.07
CA GLU A 386 -30.75 13.73 -4.95
C GLU A 386 -31.37 12.37 -5.25
N GLY A 387 -32.40 12.00 -4.51
CA GLY A 387 -33.44 11.01 -4.75
C GLY A 387 -33.25 9.85 -5.74
N GLU A 388 -32.08 9.62 -6.24
CA GLU A 388 -31.74 8.51 -7.11
C GLU A 388 -30.77 7.59 -6.37
N THR A 389 -31.32 6.49 -5.87
CA THR A 389 -30.54 5.27 -5.66
C THR A 389 -29.74 5.02 -6.94
N ARG A 390 -28.44 5.42 -6.94
CA ARG A 390 -27.50 4.82 -7.88
C ARG A 390 -27.40 3.36 -7.49
N SER A 391 -28.28 2.57 -8.09
CA SER A 391 -28.09 1.14 -8.23
C SER A 391 -26.68 0.98 -8.79
N MET A 392 -25.74 0.46 -7.99
CA MET A 392 -24.57 -0.19 -8.57
C MET A 392 -25.15 -1.13 -9.61
N ALA A 393 -24.80 -0.94 -10.87
CA ALA A 393 -25.13 -1.92 -11.88
C ALA A 393 -24.52 -3.25 -11.39
N VAL A 394 -25.35 -4.07 -10.80
CA VAL A 394 -25.02 -5.46 -10.56
C VAL A 394 -24.64 -5.96 -11.93
N ALA A 395 -23.36 -6.23 -12.13
CA ALA A 395 -22.93 -6.96 -13.31
C ALA A 395 -23.84 -8.18 -13.37
N GLU A 396 -24.68 -8.21 -14.40
CA GLU A 396 -25.49 -9.36 -14.72
C GLU A 396 -24.61 -10.59 -14.56
N GLU A 397 -25.16 -11.64 -13.95
CA GLU A 397 -24.49 -12.89 -13.60
C GLU A 397 -23.27 -13.16 -14.48
N PRO A 398 -22.07 -13.37 -13.92
CA PRO A 398 -20.95 -13.75 -14.75
C PRO A 398 -21.36 -15.02 -15.46
N ALA A 399 -21.50 -14.92 -16.78
CA ALA A 399 -21.76 -16.05 -17.66
C ALA A 399 -20.85 -17.18 -17.19
N SER A 400 -21.44 -18.29 -16.83
CA SER A 400 -20.79 -19.50 -16.38
C SER A 400 -19.52 -19.74 -17.19
N LEU A 401 -18.37 -19.42 -16.62
CA LEU A 401 -17.10 -19.91 -17.11
C LEU A 401 -17.09 -21.43 -16.88
N ILE A 402 -17.50 -22.14 -17.91
CA ILE A 402 -17.28 -23.56 -18.05
C ILE A 402 -15.77 -23.72 -18.28
N LEU A 403 -15.10 -24.29 -17.32
CA LEU A 403 -13.82 -24.97 -17.51
C LEU A 403 -14.08 -26.43 -17.84
#